data_980cda60bed34966499bc3cdc28c0886
#
_entry.id   980cda60bed34966499bc3cdc28c0886
#
_cell.length_a   1.000
_cell.length_b   1.000
_cell.length_c   1.000
_cell.angle_alpha   90.00
_cell.angle_beta   90.00
_cell.angle_gamma   90.00
#
_symmetry.space_group_name_H-M   'P 1'
#
loop_
_entity.id
_entity.type
_entity.pdbx_description
1 polymer ?
#
loop_
_entity_poly.entity_id
_entity_poly.type
_entity_poly.pdbx_seq_one_letter_code
_entity_poly.pdbx_strand_id
1 'polypeptide(L)'
;MRRKRHIGLVIFLALIFTTTGCIKRQDSKGAKLPKGSEPISRTEFLMDTVMTIKLYDKTDEKILDKVFSRLEEIESRMSVTLKDSDVSKINDNAGIKPITVSEDTYFVIKEAKHYAEISNGAYDPTIGPLVDLWNIVSGEKEREFIPSDKEIEEKKALVNYKNLELLDNNQIFLKEKNMKINLGGIVKGYAADEVKRILTENGANTAIIDLGGNVFAHGEKLDGSSWNIGIQNPFEFTGNYLGIIQVKDKSIVTSGDYERFFEYKGKRYHHILDAKTGYPSENEITGVSIISSKSIDGDALSTTLFVLGLDRGMELVNSLESVEAIFVTKDKSVYLTENLKGKFTLKDGNTSFIIKEY
;
A
#
# COMPACT_ATOMS: atom_id res chain seq x y z
N MET A 1 49.90 62.78 18.33
CA MET A 1 51.04 62.63 17.39
C MET A 1 50.52 61.90 16.11
N ARG A 2 50.67 62.53 14.96
CA ARG A 2 50.22 62.12 13.65
C ARG A 2 51.11 61.00 13.06
N ARG A 3 50.57 60.05 12.38
CA ARG A 3 51.23 59.42 11.18
C ARG A 3 50.21 59.03 10.13
N LYS A 4 50.25 59.73 9.03
CA LYS A 4 49.61 59.45 7.74
C LYS A 4 50.32 58.29 7.10
N ARG A 5 49.61 57.39 6.43
CA ARG A 5 50.14 56.46 5.44
C ARG A 5 49.26 56.51 4.19
N HIS A 6 49.90 56.76 3.05
CA HIS A 6 49.38 56.89 1.73
C HIS A 6 48.87 55.52 1.17
N ILE A 7 47.73 55.55 0.56
CA ILE A 7 47.20 54.43 -0.24
C ILE A 7 47.43 54.74 -1.72
N GLY A 8 48.25 53.90 -2.37
CA GLY A 8 48.44 53.95 -3.81
C GLY A 8 47.33 53.28 -4.54
N LEU A 9 46.75 53.97 -5.52
CA LEU A 9 45.70 53.53 -6.40
C LEU A 9 46.34 52.74 -7.58
N VAL A 10 46.06 51.44 -7.66
CA VAL A 10 46.43 50.62 -8.84
C VAL A 10 45.16 50.40 -9.68
N ILE A 11 45.14 51.02 -10.87
CA ILE A 11 44.08 50.84 -11.85
C ILE A 11 44.41 49.59 -12.63
N PHE A 12 43.51 48.55 -12.51
CA PHE A 12 43.57 47.37 -13.36
C PHE A 12 42.52 47.50 -14.50
N LEU A 13 43.01 47.59 -15.72
CA LEU A 13 42.23 47.63 -16.93
C LEU A 13 41.74 46.19 -17.20
N ALA A 14 40.45 45.93 -17.06
CA ALA A 14 39.88 44.66 -17.44
C ALA A 14 39.39 44.71 -18.89
N LEU A 15 40.04 43.92 -19.74
CA LEU A 15 39.57 43.62 -21.14
C LEU A 15 38.30 42.74 -21.06
N ILE A 16 37.20 43.25 -21.55
CA ILE A 16 35.96 42.48 -21.73
C ILE A 16 36.05 41.74 -23.07
N PHE A 17 36.23 40.42 -22.98
CA PHE A 17 35.99 39.49 -24.11
C PHE A 17 34.53 39.06 -24.08
N THR A 18 33.73 39.59 -25.02
CA THR A 18 32.40 39.08 -25.28
C THR A 18 32.48 37.84 -26.16
N THR A 19 32.42 36.67 -25.58
CA THR A 19 32.16 35.41 -26.30
C THR A 19 30.67 35.12 -26.27
N THR A 20 30.01 35.30 -27.41
CA THR A 20 28.64 34.85 -27.66
C THR A 20 28.67 33.33 -27.77
N GLY A 21 28.52 32.64 -26.63
CA GLY A 21 28.37 31.20 -26.58
C GLY A 21 26.88 30.83 -26.69
N CYS A 22 26.50 30.21 -27.82
CA CYS A 22 25.20 29.55 -27.94
C CYS A 22 25.07 28.49 -26.82
N ILE A 23 24.19 28.75 -25.82
CA ILE A 23 23.79 27.75 -24.87
C ILE A 23 22.84 26.79 -25.61
N LYS A 24 23.42 25.67 -26.10
CA LYS A 24 22.60 24.50 -26.43
C LYS A 24 21.93 24.02 -25.14
N ARG A 25 20.61 24.12 -25.10
CA ARG A 25 19.81 23.37 -24.13
C ARG A 25 20.14 21.88 -24.33
N GLN A 26 20.89 21.33 -23.40
CA GLN A 26 21.17 19.92 -23.32
C GLN A 26 19.95 19.32 -22.60
N ASP A 27 19.11 18.59 -23.35
CA ASP A 27 18.07 17.74 -22.77
C ASP A 27 18.75 16.84 -21.76
N SER A 28 18.37 17.01 -20.50
CA SER A 28 18.84 16.17 -19.39
C SER A 28 18.21 14.78 -19.49
N LYS A 29 18.70 13.94 -20.40
CA LYS A 29 18.53 12.49 -20.26
C LYS A 29 19.20 12.11 -18.95
N GLY A 30 18.43 11.55 -18.01
CA GLY A 30 18.83 11.24 -16.66
C GLY A 30 20.24 10.63 -16.60
N ALA A 31 21.16 11.34 -15.95
CA ALA A 31 22.50 10.83 -15.72
C ALA A 31 22.37 9.66 -14.72
N LYS A 32 22.79 8.45 -15.15
CA LYS A 32 22.97 7.33 -14.23
C LYS A 32 24.00 7.74 -13.18
N LEU A 33 23.68 7.47 -11.91
CA LEU A 33 24.63 7.70 -10.82
C LEU A 33 25.98 7.01 -11.12
N PRO A 34 27.12 7.60 -10.71
CA PRO A 34 28.40 6.92 -10.77
C PRO A 34 28.34 5.58 -10.03
N LYS A 35 29.03 4.56 -10.52
CA LYS A 35 29.18 3.28 -9.82
C LYS A 35 29.70 3.53 -8.40
N GLY A 36 28.90 3.17 -7.38
CA GLY A 36 29.26 3.34 -5.97
C GLY A 36 28.56 4.48 -5.24
N SER A 37 27.61 5.19 -5.87
CA SER A 37 26.76 6.15 -5.15
C SER A 37 25.81 5.42 -4.21
N GLU A 38 25.72 5.90 -2.95
CA GLU A 38 24.78 5.36 -1.97
C GLU A 38 23.33 5.76 -2.34
N PRO A 39 22.37 4.86 -2.18
CA PRO A 39 20.95 5.19 -2.35
C PRO A 39 20.52 6.25 -1.34
N ILE A 40 19.66 7.18 -1.76
CA ILE A 40 18.96 8.04 -0.80
C ILE A 40 17.69 7.36 -0.32
N SER A 41 17.36 7.57 0.95
CA SER A 41 16.19 6.94 1.57
C SER A 41 15.58 7.88 2.59
N ARG A 42 14.23 7.87 2.67
CA ARG A 42 13.49 8.55 3.73
C ARG A 42 12.46 7.61 4.31
N THR A 43 12.28 7.70 5.63
CA THR A 43 11.30 6.93 6.39
C THR A 43 10.46 7.87 7.21
N GLU A 44 9.14 7.75 7.12
CA GLU A 44 8.17 8.53 7.90
C GLU A 44 7.04 7.62 8.41
N PHE A 45 6.30 8.09 9.42
CA PHE A 45 5.12 7.38 9.94
C PHE A 45 3.87 8.08 9.43
N LEU A 46 3.14 7.45 8.52
CA LEU A 46 1.91 7.93 7.89
C LEU A 46 0.91 6.77 7.73
N MET A 47 -0.40 7.07 7.70
CA MET A 47 -1.47 6.07 7.54
C MET A 47 -1.33 4.89 8.51
N ASP A 48 -1.01 5.17 9.77
CA ASP A 48 -0.82 4.20 10.87
C ASP A 48 0.28 3.15 10.61
N THR A 49 1.28 3.48 9.77
CA THR A 49 2.40 2.58 9.46
C THR A 49 3.70 3.32 9.17
N VAL A 50 4.81 2.57 9.19
CA VAL A 50 6.13 3.07 8.78
C VAL A 50 6.23 2.95 7.25
N MET A 51 6.54 4.06 6.59
CA MET A 51 6.71 4.15 5.14
C MET A 51 8.16 4.49 4.80
N THR A 52 8.77 3.71 3.93
CA THR A 52 10.16 3.91 3.49
C THR A 52 10.24 3.95 1.97
N ILE A 53 10.81 5.03 1.43
CA ILE A 53 11.10 5.16 0.00
C ILE A 53 12.60 5.19 -0.18
N LYS A 54 13.14 4.30 -1.03
CA LYS A 54 14.57 4.19 -1.29
C LYS A 54 14.85 4.30 -2.79
N LEU A 55 15.59 5.34 -3.19
CA LEU A 55 15.97 5.62 -4.59
C LEU A 55 17.39 5.17 -4.83
N TYR A 56 17.63 4.45 -5.94
CA TYR A 56 18.93 3.88 -6.28
C TYR A 56 19.61 4.59 -7.47
N ASP A 57 18.86 5.36 -8.27
CA ASP A 57 19.34 6.04 -9.48
C ASP A 57 19.25 7.57 -9.38
N LYS A 58 18.86 8.12 -8.24
CA LYS A 58 18.76 9.56 -7.97
C LYS A 58 19.26 9.91 -6.58
N THR A 59 19.77 11.15 -6.46
CA THR A 59 20.23 11.73 -5.19
C THR A 59 19.55 13.05 -4.84
N ASP A 60 18.55 13.49 -5.63
CA ASP A 60 17.80 14.72 -5.35
C ASP A 60 16.70 14.46 -4.32
N GLU A 61 16.94 14.91 -3.10
CA GLU A 61 15.99 14.77 -1.98
C GLU A 61 14.66 15.47 -2.22
N LYS A 62 14.59 16.46 -3.13
CA LYS A 62 13.33 17.12 -3.50
C LYS A 62 12.32 16.16 -4.12
N ILE A 63 12.77 15.04 -4.68
CA ILE A 63 11.87 13.99 -5.15
C ILE A 63 11.16 13.35 -3.96
N LEU A 64 11.89 13.07 -2.87
CA LEU A 64 11.31 12.53 -1.63
C LEU A 64 10.37 13.55 -0.98
N ASP A 65 10.69 14.86 -1.00
CA ASP A 65 9.76 15.89 -0.50
C ASP A 65 8.41 15.83 -1.21
N LYS A 66 8.41 15.74 -2.56
CA LYS A 66 7.18 15.61 -3.34
C LYS A 66 6.40 14.34 -3.01
N VAL A 67 7.12 13.22 -2.84
CA VAL A 67 6.53 11.92 -2.50
C VAL A 67 5.83 11.99 -1.15
N PHE A 68 6.53 12.44 -0.11
CA PHE A 68 5.94 12.48 1.24
C PHE A 68 4.83 13.52 1.36
N SER A 69 4.95 14.69 0.72
CA SER A 69 3.84 15.65 0.65
C SER A 69 2.58 15.04 -0.01
N ARG A 70 2.75 14.19 -1.04
CA ARG A 70 1.62 13.50 -1.66
C ARG A 70 1.02 12.43 -0.74
N LEU A 71 1.83 11.68 -0.02
CA LEU A 71 1.36 10.71 0.97
C LEU A 71 0.55 11.37 2.08
N GLU A 72 1.03 12.52 2.61
CA GLU A 72 0.29 13.35 3.60
C GLU A 72 -1.04 13.83 3.04
N GLU A 73 -1.08 14.26 1.77
CA GLU A 73 -2.32 14.69 1.10
C GLU A 73 -3.32 13.53 1.00
N ILE A 74 -2.88 12.33 0.61
CA ILE A 74 -3.74 11.14 0.54
C ILE A 74 -4.30 10.79 1.94
N GLU A 75 -3.46 10.79 2.97
CA GLU A 75 -3.89 10.57 4.35
C GLU A 75 -4.93 11.59 4.79
N SER A 76 -4.68 12.89 4.53
CA SER A 76 -5.59 13.98 4.91
C SER A 76 -6.98 13.85 4.27
N ARG A 77 -7.07 13.25 3.07
CA ARG A 77 -8.32 13.03 2.35
C ARG A 77 -9.03 11.74 2.74
N MET A 78 -8.30 10.65 2.99
CA MET A 78 -8.85 9.30 3.06
C MET A 78 -8.82 8.66 4.46
N SER A 79 -8.23 9.33 5.45
CA SER A 79 -8.23 8.84 6.83
C SER A 79 -9.64 8.80 7.41
N VAL A 80 -9.96 7.72 8.15
CA VAL A 80 -11.20 7.60 8.93
C VAL A 80 -11.12 8.32 10.28
N THR A 81 -9.92 8.72 10.71
CA THR A 81 -9.67 9.33 12.02
C THR A 81 -9.52 10.85 11.94
N LEU A 82 -9.09 11.38 10.79
CA LEU A 82 -8.98 12.83 10.58
C LEU A 82 -10.36 13.43 10.28
N LYS A 83 -10.83 14.29 11.18
CA LYS A 83 -12.21 14.82 11.19
C LYS A 83 -12.63 15.53 9.89
N ASP A 84 -11.69 16.20 9.21
CA ASP A 84 -11.96 16.97 7.99
C ASP A 84 -11.66 16.19 6.71
N SER A 85 -11.36 14.91 6.78
CA SER A 85 -11.14 14.07 5.61
C SER A 85 -12.42 13.88 4.79
N ASP A 86 -12.28 13.54 3.51
CA ASP A 86 -13.42 13.20 2.66
C ASP A 86 -14.18 11.98 3.21
N VAL A 87 -13.45 10.96 3.65
CA VAL A 87 -14.04 9.72 4.21
C VAL A 87 -14.80 9.99 5.50
N SER A 88 -14.27 10.81 6.41
CA SER A 88 -15.00 11.20 7.63
C SER A 88 -16.26 11.98 7.31
N LYS A 89 -16.21 12.91 6.34
CA LYS A 89 -17.41 13.66 5.89
C LYS A 89 -18.47 12.74 5.29
N ILE A 90 -18.08 11.73 4.47
CA ILE A 90 -19.02 10.73 3.94
C ILE A 90 -19.67 9.97 5.11
N ASN A 91 -18.86 9.47 6.05
CA ASN A 91 -19.32 8.68 7.18
C ASN A 91 -20.29 9.46 8.10
N ASP A 92 -19.98 10.73 8.36
CA ASP A 92 -20.82 11.61 9.18
C ASP A 92 -22.16 11.98 8.52
N ASN A 93 -22.27 11.85 7.19
CA ASN A 93 -23.46 12.16 6.41
C ASN A 93 -24.20 10.93 5.86
N ALA A 94 -23.84 9.73 6.34
CA ALA A 94 -24.51 8.49 5.94
C ALA A 94 -26.02 8.55 6.24
N GLY A 95 -26.85 8.24 5.24
CA GLY A 95 -28.31 8.31 5.31
C GLY A 95 -28.87 9.74 5.35
N ILE A 96 -28.06 10.79 5.12
CA ILE A 96 -28.49 12.20 5.22
C ILE A 96 -28.41 12.86 3.85
N LYS A 97 -27.22 12.90 3.23
CA LYS A 97 -26.99 13.57 1.93
C LYS A 97 -25.72 13.07 1.25
N PRO A 98 -25.62 13.19 -0.09
CA PRO A 98 -24.37 12.99 -0.81
C PRO A 98 -23.29 14.00 -0.40
N ILE A 99 -22.03 13.57 -0.46
CA ILE A 99 -20.85 14.40 -0.20
C ILE A 99 -20.00 14.47 -1.46
N THR A 100 -19.65 15.68 -1.87
CA THR A 100 -18.65 15.90 -2.93
C THR A 100 -17.25 15.72 -2.33
N VAL A 101 -16.44 14.89 -2.97
CA VAL A 101 -15.10 14.53 -2.55
C VAL A 101 -14.06 14.89 -3.60
N SER A 102 -12.78 14.77 -3.26
CA SER A 102 -11.69 14.90 -4.23
C SER A 102 -11.77 13.82 -5.32
N GLU A 103 -11.17 14.08 -6.48
CA GLU A 103 -11.07 13.09 -7.56
C GLU A 103 -10.37 11.80 -7.10
N ASP A 104 -9.33 11.94 -6.28
CA ASP A 104 -8.61 10.81 -5.69
C ASP A 104 -9.53 9.93 -4.84
N THR A 105 -10.24 10.55 -3.90
CA THR A 105 -11.15 9.82 -3.02
C THR A 105 -12.27 9.13 -3.80
N TYR A 106 -12.82 9.83 -4.79
CA TYR A 106 -13.83 9.23 -5.68
C TYR A 106 -13.27 8.03 -6.45
N PHE A 107 -12.08 8.18 -7.01
CA PHE A 107 -11.41 7.09 -7.74
C PHE A 107 -11.18 5.88 -6.84
N VAL A 108 -10.60 6.06 -5.65
CA VAL A 108 -10.31 4.95 -4.73
C VAL A 108 -11.59 4.26 -4.25
N ILE A 109 -12.67 5.02 -3.97
CA ILE A 109 -13.96 4.44 -3.57
C ILE A 109 -14.60 3.68 -4.75
N LYS A 110 -14.44 4.16 -5.98
CA LYS A 110 -14.91 3.47 -7.18
C LYS A 110 -14.19 2.13 -7.36
N GLU A 111 -12.87 2.11 -7.24
CA GLU A 111 -12.09 0.86 -7.30
C GLU A 111 -12.46 -0.08 -6.14
N ALA A 112 -12.62 0.44 -4.92
CA ALA A 112 -13.06 -0.34 -3.77
C ALA A 112 -14.43 -1.01 -4.00
N LYS A 113 -15.37 -0.29 -4.60
CA LYS A 113 -16.67 -0.82 -4.99
C LYS A 113 -16.56 -1.89 -6.09
N HIS A 114 -15.69 -1.70 -7.08
CA HIS A 114 -15.40 -2.70 -8.10
C HIS A 114 -14.92 -4.02 -7.48
N TYR A 115 -13.96 -3.97 -6.53
CA TYR A 115 -13.50 -5.19 -5.83
C TYR A 115 -14.59 -5.82 -4.96
N ALA A 116 -15.49 -5.03 -4.38
CA ALA A 116 -16.66 -5.56 -3.70
C ALA A 116 -17.61 -6.31 -4.64
N GLU A 117 -17.83 -5.80 -5.85
CA GLU A 117 -18.67 -6.41 -6.87
C GLU A 117 -18.10 -7.72 -7.38
N ILE A 118 -16.84 -7.77 -7.83
CA ILE A 118 -16.21 -8.96 -8.37
C ILE A 118 -15.99 -10.07 -7.32
N SER A 119 -15.84 -9.69 -6.04
CA SER A 119 -15.68 -10.63 -4.92
C SER A 119 -17.02 -11.07 -4.30
N ASN A 120 -18.15 -10.54 -4.79
CA ASN A 120 -19.47 -10.74 -4.19
C ASN A 120 -19.48 -10.41 -2.69
N GLY A 121 -18.86 -9.28 -2.33
CA GLY A 121 -18.79 -8.74 -0.98
C GLY A 121 -17.82 -9.42 -0.02
N ALA A 122 -16.87 -10.23 -0.52
CA ALA A 122 -15.76 -10.71 0.32
C ALA A 122 -14.82 -9.55 0.70
N TYR A 123 -14.62 -8.61 -0.20
CA TYR A 123 -14.14 -7.27 0.08
C TYR A 123 -15.34 -6.33 0.11
N ASP A 124 -15.51 -5.55 1.17
CA ASP A 124 -16.59 -4.55 1.24
C ASP A 124 -16.06 -3.24 1.85
N PRO A 125 -15.98 -2.15 1.09
CA PRO A 125 -15.49 -0.87 1.62
C PRO A 125 -16.41 -0.28 2.70
N THR A 126 -17.64 -0.77 2.86
CA THR A 126 -18.57 -0.30 3.90
C THR A 126 -18.39 -1.04 5.24
N ILE A 127 -17.31 -1.80 5.40
CA ILE A 127 -16.96 -2.60 6.59
C ILE A 127 -16.73 -1.76 7.86
N GLY A 128 -16.66 -0.43 7.74
CA GLY A 128 -16.32 0.48 8.82
C GLY A 128 -17.06 0.24 10.16
N PRO A 129 -18.37 -0.01 10.19
CA PRO A 129 -19.09 -0.29 11.46
C PRO A 129 -18.57 -1.52 12.21
N LEU A 130 -18.11 -2.55 11.49
CA LEU A 130 -17.51 -3.73 12.11
C LEU A 130 -16.06 -3.47 12.55
N VAL A 131 -15.29 -2.71 11.76
CA VAL A 131 -13.93 -2.29 12.14
C VAL A 131 -13.95 -1.49 13.43
N ASP A 132 -14.88 -0.54 13.57
CA ASP A 132 -15.06 0.25 14.80
C ASP A 132 -15.46 -0.64 15.99
N LEU A 133 -16.35 -1.61 15.79
CA LEU A 133 -16.80 -2.52 16.83
C LEU A 133 -15.68 -3.42 17.35
N TRP A 134 -14.97 -4.07 16.44
CA TRP A 134 -13.88 -4.96 16.79
C TRP A 134 -12.65 -4.19 17.30
N ASN A 135 -12.37 -3.01 16.78
CA ASN A 135 -11.29 -2.10 17.16
C ASN A 135 -9.95 -2.82 17.41
N ILE A 136 -9.51 -3.64 16.44
CA ILE A 136 -8.28 -4.42 16.51
C ILE A 136 -7.10 -3.54 16.14
N VAL A 137 -6.22 -3.32 17.10
CA VAL A 137 -5.05 -2.44 16.95
C VAL A 137 -3.72 -3.19 17.00
N SER A 138 -2.67 -2.59 16.45
CA SER A 138 -1.33 -3.18 16.49
C SER A 138 -0.79 -3.24 17.92
N GLY A 139 -0.12 -4.36 18.25
CA GLY A 139 0.55 -4.54 19.54
C GLY A 139 -0.36 -4.98 20.69
N GLU A 140 -1.65 -5.12 20.46
CA GLU A 140 -2.56 -5.74 21.42
C GLU A 140 -2.24 -7.25 21.54
N LYS A 141 -2.25 -7.80 22.75
CA LYS A 141 -1.92 -9.21 22.96
C LYS A 141 -3.11 -10.02 23.44
N GLU A 142 -3.78 -9.55 24.47
CA GLU A 142 -4.91 -10.25 25.11
C GLU A 142 -6.07 -9.29 25.35
N ARG A 143 -7.30 -9.81 25.26
CA ARG A 143 -8.52 -9.11 25.66
C ARG A 143 -9.31 -9.91 26.68
N GLU A 144 -10.03 -9.19 27.54
CA GLU A 144 -10.93 -9.80 28.54
C GLU A 144 -12.30 -10.16 27.94
N PHE A 145 -12.69 -9.54 26.82
CA PHE A 145 -13.98 -9.77 26.15
C PHE A 145 -13.88 -9.54 24.63
N ILE A 146 -14.84 -10.07 23.91
CA ILE A 146 -15.11 -9.81 22.51
C ILE A 146 -16.51 -9.18 22.37
N PRO A 147 -16.83 -8.52 21.25
CA PRO A 147 -18.19 -8.06 20.98
C PRO A 147 -19.20 -9.21 21.09
N SER A 148 -20.39 -8.91 21.60
CA SER A 148 -21.49 -9.89 21.66
C SER A 148 -22.06 -10.16 20.26
N ASP A 149 -22.66 -11.33 20.06
CA ASP A 149 -23.32 -11.70 18.79
C ASP A 149 -24.37 -10.66 18.38
N LYS A 150 -25.08 -10.08 19.35
CA LYS A 150 -26.07 -9.04 19.10
C LYS A 150 -25.43 -7.77 18.54
N GLU A 151 -24.34 -7.29 19.14
CA GLU A 151 -23.62 -6.10 18.65
C GLU A 151 -23.04 -6.35 17.24
N ILE A 152 -22.52 -7.56 17.00
CA ILE A 152 -21.99 -7.96 15.69
C ILE A 152 -23.11 -7.94 14.64
N GLU A 153 -24.26 -8.57 14.91
CA GLU A 153 -25.39 -8.57 13.97
C GLU A 153 -25.93 -7.16 13.69
N GLU A 154 -26.02 -6.29 14.72
CA GLU A 154 -26.42 -4.88 14.56
C GLU A 154 -25.45 -4.11 13.64
N LYS A 155 -24.13 -4.33 13.75
CA LYS A 155 -23.14 -3.65 12.92
C LYS A 155 -23.02 -4.27 11.54
N LYS A 156 -23.12 -5.59 11.43
CA LYS A 156 -23.13 -6.33 10.17
C LYS A 156 -24.29 -5.90 9.26
N ALA A 157 -25.44 -5.61 9.81
CA ALA A 157 -26.60 -5.10 9.05
C ALA A 157 -26.31 -3.77 8.31
N LEU A 158 -25.30 -3.02 8.74
CA LEU A 158 -24.86 -1.75 8.13
C LEU A 158 -23.77 -1.94 7.05
N VAL A 159 -23.28 -3.18 6.83
CA VAL A 159 -22.25 -3.49 5.83
C VAL A 159 -22.93 -4.01 4.56
N ASN A 160 -22.93 -3.18 3.52
CA ASN A 160 -23.48 -3.55 2.24
C ASN A 160 -23.03 -2.57 1.15
N TYR A 161 -22.03 -2.96 0.35
CA TYR A 161 -21.50 -2.14 -0.73
C TYR A 161 -22.54 -1.71 -1.77
N LYS A 162 -23.69 -2.42 -1.89
CA LYS A 162 -24.79 -2.05 -2.80
C LYS A 162 -25.50 -0.77 -2.36
N ASN A 163 -25.37 -0.40 -1.08
CA ASN A 163 -25.89 0.85 -0.53
C ASN A 163 -24.86 2.01 -0.59
N LEU A 164 -23.70 1.78 -1.19
CA LEU A 164 -22.72 2.80 -1.56
C LEU A 164 -23.01 3.28 -2.99
N GLU A 165 -23.42 4.51 -3.15
CA GLU A 165 -23.70 5.13 -4.47
C GLU A 165 -22.56 6.06 -4.89
N LEU A 166 -22.17 5.89 -6.14
CA LEU A 166 -21.27 6.77 -6.88
C LEU A 166 -22.14 7.64 -7.78
N LEU A 167 -22.13 8.94 -7.53
CA LEU A 167 -22.96 9.90 -8.25
C LEU A 167 -22.08 10.82 -9.13
N ASP A 168 -22.72 11.58 -10.03
CA ASP A 168 -22.00 12.55 -10.85
C ASP A 168 -21.32 13.63 -10.01
N ASN A 169 -20.33 14.32 -10.60
CA ASN A 169 -19.55 15.39 -9.98
C ASN A 169 -18.82 14.97 -8.69
N ASN A 170 -18.25 13.75 -8.70
CA ASN A 170 -17.49 13.17 -7.59
C ASN A 170 -18.27 13.14 -6.27
N GLN A 171 -19.55 12.83 -6.32
CA GLN A 171 -20.38 12.70 -5.13
C GLN A 171 -20.50 11.23 -4.71
N ILE A 172 -20.41 11.00 -3.41
CA ILE A 172 -20.54 9.71 -2.75
C ILE A 172 -21.71 9.77 -1.78
N PHE A 173 -22.55 8.74 -1.77
CA PHE A 173 -23.65 8.62 -0.84
C PHE A 173 -23.76 7.23 -0.24
N LEU A 174 -23.82 7.15 1.09
CA LEU A 174 -24.19 5.97 1.86
C LEU A 174 -25.69 6.06 2.18
N LYS A 175 -26.47 5.11 1.67
CA LYS A 175 -27.95 5.15 1.77
C LYS A 175 -28.49 5.02 3.18
N GLU A 176 -27.81 4.24 4.02
CA GLU A 176 -28.30 3.90 5.35
C GLU A 176 -27.59 4.74 6.40
N LYS A 177 -28.32 5.20 7.40
CA LYS A 177 -27.75 5.88 8.57
C LYS A 177 -26.79 4.97 9.32
N ASN A 178 -25.68 5.51 9.80
CA ASN A 178 -24.61 4.80 10.52
C ASN A 178 -23.79 3.81 9.67
N MET A 179 -23.99 3.73 8.37
CA MET A 179 -22.99 3.11 7.48
C MET A 179 -21.67 3.87 7.58
N LYS A 180 -20.56 3.17 7.36
CA LYS A 180 -19.22 3.79 7.32
C LYS A 180 -18.35 3.13 6.28
N ILE A 181 -17.65 3.94 5.49
CA ILE A 181 -16.57 3.51 4.61
C ILE A 181 -15.28 3.37 5.43
N ASN A 182 -14.51 2.33 5.13
CA ASN A 182 -13.12 2.17 5.54
C ASN A 182 -12.29 1.75 4.31
N LEU A 183 -11.26 2.53 3.98
CA LEU A 183 -10.40 2.30 2.81
C LEU A 183 -9.06 1.64 3.17
N GLY A 184 -8.90 1.14 4.40
CA GLY A 184 -7.64 0.57 4.90
C GLY A 184 -7.08 -0.60 4.09
N GLY A 185 -7.93 -1.33 3.35
CA GLY A 185 -7.54 -2.43 2.49
C GLY A 185 -7.33 -2.05 1.01
N ILE A 186 -7.18 -0.75 0.67
CA ILE A 186 -6.94 -0.32 -0.72
C ILE A 186 -6.10 0.96 -0.81
N VAL A 187 -6.14 1.82 0.20
CA VAL A 187 -5.54 3.15 0.14
C VAL A 187 -4.02 3.13 0.07
N LYS A 188 -3.36 2.14 0.71
CA LYS A 188 -1.91 2.01 0.65
C LYS A 188 -1.44 1.59 -0.74
N GLY A 189 -2.23 0.74 -1.41
CA GLY A 189 -2.01 0.37 -2.79
C GLY A 189 -2.08 1.58 -3.72
N TYR A 190 -3.13 2.39 -3.60
CA TYR A 190 -3.24 3.65 -4.33
C TYR A 190 -2.07 4.60 -4.04
N ALA A 191 -1.69 4.75 -2.78
CA ALA A 191 -0.57 5.59 -2.38
C ALA A 191 0.75 5.13 -3.01
N ALA A 192 1.02 3.82 -3.08
CA ALA A 192 2.21 3.28 -3.73
C ALA A 192 2.23 3.54 -5.26
N ASP A 193 1.08 3.47 -5.92
CA ASP A 193 0.94 3.81 -7.34
C ASP A 193 1.19 5.31 -7.59
N GLU A 194 0.72 6.19 -6.71
CA GLU A 194 1.00 7.62 -6.77
C GLU A 194 2.49 7.95 -6.53
N VAL A 195 3.13 7.26 -5.58
CA VAL A 195 4.58 7.36 -5.38
C VAL A 195 5.31 6.94 -6.67
N LYS A 196 4.96 5.79 -7.24
CA LYS A 196 5.53 5.33 -8.53
C LYS A 196 5.37 6.38 -9.63
N ARG A 197 4.19 6.98 -9.76
CA ARG A 197 3.92 8.05 -10.75
C ARG A 197 4.87 9.23 -10.56
N ILE A 198 5.00 9.75 -9.32
CA ILE A 198 5.89 10.88 -9.00
C ILE A 198 7.35 10.52 -9.30
N LEU A 199 7.80 9.33 -8.94
CA LEU A 199 9.16 8.87 -9.22
C LEU A 199 9.43 8.84 -10.73
N THR A 200 8.51 8.26 -11.50
CA THR A 200 8.62 8.17 -12.97
C THR A 200 8.67 9.56 -13.61
N GLU A 201 7.79 10.50 -13.22
CA GLU A 201 7.74 11.86 -13.73
C GLU A 201 9.02 12.66 -13.41
N ASN A 202 9.71 12.33 -12.32
CA ASN A 202 10.99 12.95 -11.96
C ASN A 202 12.21 12.14 -12.45
N GLY A 203 11.99 11.12 -13.29
CA GLY A 203 13.01 10.29 -13.91
C GLY A 203 13.77 9.38 -12.94
N ALA A 204 13.19 9.09 -11.77
CA ALA A 204 13.66 8.05 -10.85
C ALA A 204 13.02 6.74 -11.26
N ASN A 205 13.82 5.81 -11.81
CA ASN A 205 13.33 4.58 -12.43
C ASN A 205 13.77 3.32 -11.69
N THR A 206 14.52 3.46 -10.61
CA THR A 206 15.04 2.35 -9.81
C THR A 206 14.84 2.65 -8.34
N ALA A 207 13.79 2.08 -7.76
CA ALA A 207 13.40 2.35 -6.37
C ALA A 207 12.74 1.14 -5.69
N ILE A 208 12.79 1.14 -4.35
CA ILE A 208 11.90 0.34 -3.51
C ILE A 208 10.98 1.31 -2.75
N ILE A 209 9.70 1.08 -2.88
CA ILE A 209 8.62 1.76 -2.16
C ILE A 209 8.08 0.74 -1.17
N ASP A 210 8.16 1.01 0.12
CA ASP A 210 7.60 0.15 1.18
C ASP A 210 6.65 1.00 2.04
N LEU A 211 5.37 0.73 1.92
CA LEU A 211 4.30 1.40 2.67
C LEU A 211 3.70 0.44 3.70
N GLY A 212 4.52 0.06 4.69
CA GLY A 212 4.08 -0.82 5.77
C GLY A 212 3.79 -2.25 5.31
N GLY A 213 4.67 -2.82 4.49
CA GLY A 213 4.55 -4.17 3.92
C GLY A 213 3.84 -4.23 2.57
N ASN A 214 3.25 -3.11 2.10
CA ASN A 214 2.88 -2.94 0.70
C ASN A 214 4.14 -2.50 -0.06
N VAL A 215 4.80 -3.43 -0.73
CA VAL A 215 6.09 -3.20 -1.38
C VAL A 215 5.91 -3.05 -2.89
N PHE A 216 6.42 -1.95 -3.47
CA PHE A 216 6.55 -1.80 -4.91
C PHE A 216 8.03 -1.79 -5.31
N ALA A 217 8.44 -2.78 -6.10
CA ALA A 217 9.77 -2.88 -6.71
C ALA A 217 9.75 -2.12 -8.04
N HIS A 218 10.02 -0.79 -8.00
CA HIS A 218 9.93 0.09 -9.16
C HIS A 218 11.12 -0.10 -10.11
N GLY A 219 10.79 -0.41 -11.36
CA GLY A 219 11.76 -0.70 -12.40
C GLY A 219 12.56 -1.98 -12.14
N GLU A 220 13.86 -1.93 -12.50
CA GLU A 220 14.84 -3.00 -12.28
C GLU A 220 16.06 -2.46 -11.51
N LYS A 221 16.90 -3.33 -10.99
CA LYS A 221 18.15 -2.90 -10.35
C LYS A 221 19.08 -2.21 -11.33
N LEU A 222 20.03 -1.42 -10.83
CA LEU A 222 20.99 -0.66 -11.66
C LEU A 222 21.81 -1.53 -12.62
N ASP A 223 21.99 -2.80 -12.30
CA ASP A 223 22.69 -3.79 -13.14
C ASP A 223 21.76 -4.49 -14.15
N GLY A 224 20.47 -4.11 -14.19
CA GLY A 224 19.47 -4.70 -15.07
C GLY A 224 18.84 -5.99 -14.56
N SER A 225 19.27 -6.48 -13.38
CA SER A 225 18.69 -7.69 -12.77
C SER A 225 17.34 -7.41 -12.09
N SER A 226 16.60 -8.49 -11.84
CA SER A 226 15.34 -8.45 -11.08
C SER A 226 15.59 -8.13 -9.59
N TRP A 227 14.58 -7.55 -8.95
CA TRP A 227 14.52 -7.44 -7.51
C TRP A 227 14.22 -8.81 -6.88
N ASN A 228 14.86 -9.09 -5.76
CA ASN A 228 14.56 -10.24 -4.92
C ASN A 228 13.77 -9.74 -3.72
N ILE A 229 12.47 -10.04 -3.68
CA ILE A 229 11.57 -9.61 -2.61
C ILE A 229 11.23 -10.82 -1.74
N GLY A 230 11.44 -10.70 -0.44
CA GLY A 230 11.10 -11.73 0.54
C GLY A 230 9.60 -11.75 0.80
N ILE A 231 9.00 -12.95 0.77
CA ILE A 231 7.62 -13.17 1.22
C ILE A 231 7.65 -13.51 2.70
N GLN A 232 6.93 -12.72 3.52
CA GLN A 232 6.91 -12.86 4.99
C GLN A 232 6.54 -14.28 5.40
N ASN A 233 7.27 -14.83 6.37
CA ASN A 233 6.90 -16.08 7.02
C ASN A 233 5.78 -15.80 8.06
N PRO A 234 4.56 -16.31 7.87
CA PRO A 234 3.43 -16.00 8.75
C PRO A 234 3.54 -16.64 10.15
N PHE A 235 4.49 -17.56 10.35
CA PHE A 235 4.72 -18.26 11.61
C PHE A 235 5.92 -17.74 12.40
N GLU A 236 6.58 -16.68 11.90
CA GLU A 236 7.76 -16.08 12.51
C GLU A 236 7.57 -14.56 12.66
N PHE A 237 8.47 -13.94 13.44
CA PHE A 237 8.47 -12.49 13.63
C PHE A 237 8.67 -11.76 12.30
N THR A 238 8.08 -10.57 12.20
CA THR A 238 8.23 -9.67 11.04
C THR A 238 9.70 -9.50 10.65
N GLY A 239 9.97 -9.60 9.34
CA GLY A 239 11.32 -9.55 8.77
C GLY A 239 11.92 -10.93 8.46
N ASN A 240 11.33 -12.02 8.96
CA ASN A 240 11.68 -13.37 8.51
C ASN A 240 10.85 -13.74 7.28
N TYR A 241 11.50 -14.26 6.26
CA TYR A 241 10.83 -14.65 5.01
C TYR A 241 10.81 -16.15 4.80
N LEU A 242 9.72 -16.65 4.24
CA LEU A 242 9.55 -18.06 3.90
C LEU A 242 10.19 -18.42 2.54
N GLY A 243 10.27 -17.42 1.64
CA GLY A 243 10.79 -17.59 0.30
C GLY A 243 11.01 -16.25 -0.38
N ILE A 244 11.55 -16.28 -1.60
CA ILE A 244 11.90 -15.10 -2.39
C ILE A 244 11.19 -15.16 -3.73
N ILE A 245 10.60 -14.02 -4.14
CA ILE A 245 10.07 -13.81 -5.48
C ILE A 245 10.97 -12.86 -6.27
N GLN A 246 11.24 -13.21 -7.56
CA GLN A 246 11.98 -12.34 -8.48
C GLN A 246 11.01 -11.52 -9.31
N VAL A 247 11.12 -10.19 -9.24
CA VAL A 247 10.21 -9.28 -9.92
C VAL A 247 10.92 -8.08 -10.57
N LYS A 248 10.28 -7.50 -11.59
CA LYS A 248 10.65 -6.21 -12.20
C LYS A 248 9.37 -5.39 -12.32
N ASP A 249 9.39 -4.15 -11.85
CA ASP A 249 8.28 -3.19 -11.91
C ASP A 249 6.94 -3.78 -11.46
N LYS A 250 6.93 -4.38 -10.26
CA LYS A 250 5.77 -5.04 -9.67
C LYS A 250 5.56 -4.64 -8.23
N SER A 251 4.29 -4.62 -7.84
CA SER A 251 3.84 -4.54 -6.45
C SER A 251 3.73 -5.93 -5.85
N ILE A 252 4.08 -6.05 -4.58
CA ILE A 252 3.89 -7.23 -3.74
C ILE A 252 3.19 -6.78 -2.48
N VAL A 253 1.94 -7.19 -2.31
CA VAL A 253 1.11 -6.84 -1.16
C VAL A 253 0.67 -8.10 -0.45
N THR A 254 0.87 -8.13 0.85
CA THR A 254 0.53 -9.30 1.68
C THR A 254 -0.52 -8.92 2.71
N SER A 255 -1.53 -9.76 2.86
CA SER A 255 -2.47 -9.77 3.98
C SER A 255 -2.31 -11.04 4.78
N GLY A 256 -2.29 -10.94 6.11
CA GLY A 256 -2.12 -12.09 7.00
C GLY A 256 -2.76 -11.92 8.37
N ASP A 257 -3.12 -13.05 9.01
CA ASP A 257 -3.74 -13.10 10.32
C ASP A 257 -2.80 -12.79 11.48
N TYR A 258 -1.52 -12.60 11.19
CA TYR A 258 -0.43 -12.35 12.13
C TYR A 258 -0.04 -10.86 12.27
N GLU A 259 -0.58 -9.96 11.46
CA GLU A 259 -0.17 -8.56 11.45
C GLU A 259 -0.79 -7.76 12.60
N ARG A 260 -2.11 -7.79 12.72
CA ARG A 260 -2.87 -7.13 13.80
C ARG A 260 -3.89 -8.11 14.33
N PHE A 261 -3.75 -8.49 15.56
CA PHE A 261 -4.65 -9.43 16.24
C PHE A 261 -4.56 -9.27 17.76
N PHE A 262 -5.54 -9.80 18.45
CA PHE A 262 -5.50 -10.07 19.88
C PHE A 262 -5.90 -11.53 20.12
N GLU A 263 -5.63 -12.03 21.33
CA GLU A 263 -6.06 -13.36 21.76
C GLU A 263 -7.15 -13.24 22.83
N TYR A 264 -8.17 -14.09 22.72
CA TYR A 264 -9.22 -14.25 23.73
C TYR A 264 -9.49 -15.72 23.93
N LYS A 265 -9.32 -16.21 25.17
CA LYS A 265 -9.50 -17.63 25.53
C LYS A 265 -8.72 -18.59 24.61
N GLY A 266 -7.49 -18.24 24.26
CA GLY A 266 -6.62 -19.06 23.40
C GLY A 266 -6.98 -19.07 21.91
N LYS A 267 -7.96 -18.27 21.48
CA LYS A 267 -8.29 -18.07 20.06
C LYS A 267 -7.79 -16.68 19.61
N ARG A 268 -7.18 -16.62 18.41
CA ARG A 268 -6.73 -15.39 17.74
C ARG A 268 -7.90 -14.74 17.00
N TYR A 269 -8.01 -13.43 17.15
CA TYR A 269 -8.96 -12.57 16.46
C TYR A 269 -8.18 -11.48 15.72
N HIS A 270 -8.07 -11.60 14.42
CA HIS A 270 -7.30 -10.68 13.58
C HIS A 270 -8.18 -9.65 12.88
N HIS A 271 -7.57 -8.59 12.34
CA HIS A 271 -8.23 -7.41 11.77
C HIS A 271 -8.92 -7.63 10.42
N ILE A 272 -8.69 -8.75 9.73
CA ILE A 272 -9.32 -9.04 8.45
C ILE A 272 -10.70 -9.65 8.73
N LEU A 273 -11.74 -8.82 8.55
CA LEU A 273 -13.12 -9.18 8.88
C LEU A 273 -13.85 -9.74 7.67
N ASP A 274 -14.69 -10.75 7.87
CA ASP A 274 -15.64 -11.24 6.89
C ASP A 274 -16.97 -10.51 7.05
N ALA A 275 -17.35 -9.70 6.06
CA ALA A 275 -18.59 -8.93 6.05
C ALA A 275 -19.86 -9.82 6.15
N LYS A 276 -19.79 -11.09 5.75
CA LYS A 276 -20.93 -12.02 5.81
C LYS A 276 -21.18 -12.55 7.20
N THR A 277 -20.12 -12.82 7.95
CA THR A 277 -20.23 -13.34 9.32
C THR A 277 -20.19 -12.23 10.36
N GLY A 278 -19.51 -11.12 10.06
CA GLY A 278 -19.23 -10.03 10.99
C GLY A 278 -18.07 -10.31 11.95
N TYR A 279 -17.41 -11.46 11.80
CA TYR A 279 -16.25 -11.90 12.59
C TYR A 279 -14.95 -11.78 11.78
N PRO A 280 -13.77 -11.83 12.45
CA PRO A 280 -12.54 -12.13 11.76
C PRO A 280 -12.66 -13.36 10.86
N SER A 281 -12.15 -13.28 9.62
CA SER A 281 -12.25 -14.35 8.64
C SER A 281 -11.62 -15.64 9.16
N GLU A 282 -12.33 -16.76 9.09
CA GLU A 282 -11.87 -18.04 9.59
C GLU A 282 -11.87 -19.08 8.46
N ASN A 283 -10.70 -19.37 7.94
CA ASN A 283 -10.47 -20.37 6.90
C ASN A 283 -9.06 -21.00 7.07
N GLU A 284 -8.60 -21.75 6.09
CA GLU A 284 -7.29 -22.43 6.10
C GLU A 284 -6.11 -21.48 5.86
N ILE A 285 -6.35 -20.26 5.36
CA ILE A 285 -5.30 -19.30 4.98
C ILE A 285 -4.71 -18.62 6.24
N THR A 286 -3.39 -18.43 6.22
CA THR A 286 -2.68 -17.58 7.18
C THR A 286 -2.02 -16.36 6.53
N GLY A 287 -1.75 -16.43 5.21
CA GLY A 287 -1.22 -15.31 4.46
C GLY A 287 -1.49 -15.42 2.96
N VAL A 288 -1.76 -14.29 2.32
CA VAL A 288 -1.91 -14.16 0.86
C VAL A 288 -1.05 -13.00 0.39
N SER A 289 -0.14 -13.27 -0.55
CA SER A 289 0.66 -12.24 -1.22
C SER A 289 0.24 -12.10 -2.68
N ILE A 290 -0.08 -10.89 -3.09
CA ILE A 290 -0.47 -10.54 -4.45
C ILE A 290 0.70 -9.89 -5.17
N ILE A 291 0.97 -10.34 -6.39
CA ILE A 291 1.96 -9.74 -7.29
C ILE A 291 1.20 -9.11 -8.46
N SER A 292 1.28 -7.79 -8.62
CA SER A 292 0.49 -7.05 -9.61
C SER A 292 1.29 -5.91 -10.23
N SER A 293 0.77 -5.32 -11.32
CA SER A 293 1.36 -4.15 -11.97
C SER A 293 0.94 -2.84 -11.32
N LYS A 294 -0.24 -2.85 -10.68
CA LYS A 294 -0.78 -1.74 -9.89
C LYS A 294 -0.89 -2.18 -8.45
N SER A 295 -0.41 -1.36 -7.55
CA SER A 295 -0.42 -1.68 -6.12
C SER A 295 -1.82 -1.61 -5.51
N ILE A 296 -2.70 -0.77 -6.06
CA ILE A 296 -4.11 -0.69 -5.64
C ILE A 296 -4.83 -2.02 -5.82
N ASP A 297 -4.56 -2.74 -6.93
CA ASP A 297 -5.11 -4.08 -7.20
C ASP A 297 -4.59 -5.08 -6.15
N GLY A 298 -3.28 -5.02 -5.86
CA GLY A 298 -2.62 -5.87 -4.87
C GLY A 298 -3.20 -5.71 -3.47
N ASP A 299 -3.42 -4.47 -3.01
CA ASP A 299 -3.94 -4.16 -1.68
C ASP A 299 -5.38 -4.69 -1.52
N ALA A 300 -6.28 -4.38 -2.46
CA ALA A 300 -7.66 -4.85 -2.44
C ALA A 300 -7.76 -6.38 -2.55
N LEU A 301 -6.98 -6.98 -3.45
CA LEU A 301 -7.05 -8.42 -3.69
C LEU A 301 -6.41 -9.24 -2.57
N SER A 302 -5.37 -8.76 -1.89
CA SER A 302 -4.78 -9.50 -0.77
C SER A 302 -5.80 -9.75 0.35
N THR A 303 -6.59 -8.73 0.70
CA THR A 303 -7.70 -8.84 1.64
C THR A 303 -8.84 -9.72 1.08
N THR A 304 -9.21 -9.49 -0.18
CA THR A 304 -10.26 -10.25 -0.86
C THR A 304 -10.00 -11.75 -0.85
N LEU A 305 -8.81 -12.16 -1.32
CA LEU A 305 -8.47 -13.58 -1.45
C LEU A 305 -8.28 -14.24 -0.08
N PHE A 306 -7.79 -13.48 0.90
CA PHE A 306 -7.71 -13.96 2.28
C PHE A 306 -9.11 -14.31 2.82
N VAL A 307 -10.12 -13.45 2.61
CA VAL A 307 -11.51 -13.71 3.05
C VAL A 307 -12.16 -14.84 2.27
N LEU A 308 -11.88 -14.96 0.97
CA LEU A 308 -12.45 -16.02 0.12
C LEU A 308 -11.93 -17.42 0.47
N GLY A 309 -10.74 -17.55 1.05
CA GLY A 309 -10.06 -18.82 1.25
C GLY A 309 -9.37 -19.32 -0.03
N LEU A 310 -8.75 -20.50 0.03
CA LEU A 310 -7.91 -21.02 -1.05
C LEU A 310 -8.68 -21.24 -2.35
N ASP A 311 -9.74 -22.05 -2.32
CA ASP A 311 -10.42 -22.49 -3.54
C ASP A 311 -11.06 -21.32 -4.30
N ARG A 312 -11.89 -20.54 -3.61
CA ARG A 312 -12.56 -19.38 -4.23
C ARG A 312 -11.57 -18.25 -4.55
N GLY A 313 -10.51 -18.13 -3.75
CA GLY A 313 -9.44 -17.16 -3.99
C GLY A 313 -8.65 -17.51 -5.26
N MET A 314 -8.29 -18.78 -5.46
CA MET A 314 -7.64 -19.26 -6.69
C MET A 314 -8.54 -19.11 -7.92
N GLU A 315 -9.84 -19.46 -7.81
CA GLU A 315 -10.80 -19.26 -8.89
C GLU A 315 -10.84 -17.77 -9.31
N LEU A 316 -10.96 -16.85 -8.33
CA LEU A 316 -11.00 -15.43 -8.64
C LEU A 316 -9.69 -14.93 -9.27
N VAL A 317 -8.54 -15.19 -8.66
CA VAL A 317 -7.27 -14.66 -9.19
C VAL A 317 -6.92 -15.20 -10.55
N ASN A 318 -7.24 -16.47 -10.84
CA ASN A 318 -7.04 -17.07 -12.16
C ASN A 318 -7.97 -16.50 -13.25
N SER A 319 -9.06 -15.82 -12.85
CA SER A 319 -9.94 -15.11 -13.78
C SER A 319 -9.45 -13.68 -14.11
N LEU A 320 -8.44 -13.17 -13.37
CA LEU A 320 -7.93 -11.82 -13.54
C LEU A 320 -6.66 -11.82 -14.40
N GLU A 321 -6.52 -10.81 -15.25
CA GLU A 321 -5.31 -10.61 -16.05
C GLU A 321 -4.21 -9.90 -15.24
N SER A 322 -2.96 -10.32 -15.43
CA SER A 322 -1.76 -9.64 -14.90
C SER A 322 -1.64 -9.59 -13.37
N VAL A 323 -2.40 -10.42 -12.67
CA VAL A 323 -2.35 -10.59 -11.21
C VAL A 323 -1.96 -12.01 -10.88
N GLU A 324 -1.05 -12.17 -9.93
CA GLU A 324 -0.58 -13.46 -9.43
C GLU A 324 -0.70 -13.51 -7.92
N ALA A 325 -0.83 -14.70 -7.35
CA ALA A 325 -0.97 -14.89 -5.92
C ALA A 325 -0.11 -16.02 -5.36
N ILE A 326 0.35 -15.82 -4.12
CA ILE A 326 0.96 -16.85 -3.27
C ILE A 326 0.06 -17.01 -2.05
N PHE A 327 -0.50 -18.18 -1.84
CA PHE A 327 -1.27 -18.51 -0.66
C PHE A 327 -0.44 -19.36 0.29
N VAL A 328 -0.49 -19.03 1.58
CA VAL A 328 0.13 -19.81 2.65
C VAL A 328 -0.95 -20.27 3.61
N THR A 329 -1.03 -21.56 3.85
CA THR A 329 -2.05 -22.18 4.72
C THR A 329 -1.51 -22.52 6.10
N LYS A 330 -2.41 -22.78 7.04
CA LYS A 330 -2.12 -23.12 8.44
C LYS A 330 -1.30 -24.42 8.57
N ASP A 331 -1.42 -25.34 7.61
CA ASP A 331 -0.62 -26.58 7.53
C ASP A 331 0.74 -26.38 6.83
N LYS A 332 1.12 -25.09 6.59
CA LYS A 332 2.37 -24.70 5.94
C LYS A 332 2.47 -25.14 4.46
N SER A 333 1.35 -25.35 3.80
CA SER A 333 1.32 -25.53 2.35
C SER A 333 1.38 -24.16 1.67
N VAL A 334 2.08 -24.11 0.54
CA VAL A 334 2.23 -22.91 -0.31
C VAL A 334 1.63 -23.22 -1.68
N TYR A 335 0.67 -22.41 -2.10
CA TYR A 335 0.05 -22.55 -3.43
C TYR A 335 0.37 -21.32 -4.26
N LEU A 336 0.69 -21.52 -5.51
CA LEU A 336 1.12 -20.48 -6.45
C LEU A 336 0.20 -20.47 -7.66
N THR A 337 -0.13 -19.28 -8.15
CA THR A 337 -0.66 -19.15 -9.51
C THR A 337 0.40 -19.57 -10.54
N GLU A 338 -0.04 -20.00 -11.73
CA GLU A 338 0.81 -20.68 -12.72
C GLU A 338 2.07 -19.88 -13.11
N ASN A 339 1.92 -18.57 -13.33
CA ASN A 339 3.04 -17.72 -13.77
C ASN A 339 4.10 -17.44 -12.71
N LEU A 340 3.87 -17.83 -11.45
CA LEU A 340 4.87 -17.76 -10.37
C LEU A 340 5.74 -19.00 -10.27
N LYS A 341 5.37 -20.10 -10.91
CA LYS A 341 6.20 -21.31 -10.95
C LYS A 341 7.56 -20.98 -11.57
N GLY A 342 8.63 -21.35 -10.86
CA GLY A 342 10.02 -21.03 -11.24
C GLY A 342 10.50 -19.60 -10.96
N LYS A 343 9.61 -18.69 -10.51
CA LYS A 343 9.99 -17.32 -10.07
C LYS A 343 10.01 -17.18 -8.55
N PHE A 344 9.28 -18.03 -7.83
CA PHE A 344 9.27 -18.12 -6.39
C PHE A 344 10.14 -19.30 -5.92
N THR A 345 10.96 -19.06 -4.90
CA THR A 345 11.83 -20.09 -4.31
C THR A 345 11.74 -20.03 -2.80
N LEU A 346 11.47 -21.17 -2.16
CA LEU A 346 11.52 -21.29 -0.70
C LEU A 346 12.95 -20.98 -0.20
N LYS A 347 13.03 -20.41 1.00
CA LYS A 347 14.30 -20.14 1.67
C LYS A 347 15.06 -21.45 1.93
N ASP A 348 16.35 -21.47 1.62
CA ASP A 348 17.22 -22.62 1.87
C ASP A 348 17.14 -23.07 3.33
N GLY A 349 17.00 -24.39 3.54
CA GLY A 349 16.87 -25.00 4.86
C GLY A 349 15.45 -24.88 5.47
N ASN A 350 14.50 -24.23 4.81
CA ASN A 350 13.12 -24.20 5.29
C ASN A 350 12.33 -25.43 4.79
N THR A 351 12.55 -26.56 5.45
CA THR A 351 11.89 -27.85 5.13
C THR A 351 10.47 -27.97 5.68
N SER A 352 10.00 -26.96 6.43
CA SER A 352 8.67 -27.00 7.05
C SER A 352 7.55 -26.61 6.10
N PHE A 353 7.86 -25.90 4.99
CA PHE A 353 6.90 -25.52 3.97
C PHE A 353 6.98 -26.43 2.75
N ILE A 354 5.83 -26.68 2.14
CA ILE A 354 5.72 -27.50 0.94
C ILE A 354 4.96 -26.75 -0.13
N ILE A 355 5.58 -26.55 -1.31
CA ILE A 355 4.84 -26.02 -2.47
C ILE A 355 3.97 -27.15 -3.01
N LYS A 356 2.67 -26.91 -3.06
CA LYS A 356 1.67 -27.84 -3.61
C LYS A 356 1.13 -27.33 -4.93
N GLU A 357 0.77 -28.23 -5.82
CA GLU A 357 -0.03 -27.91 -7.01
C GLU A 357 -1.48 -27.67 -6.60
N TYR A 358 -2.12 -26.72 -7.29
CA TYR A 358 -3.54 -26.43 -7.15
C TYR A 358 -4.29 -26.89 -8.39
#